data_cbc000632d252dd7cd78ac77e2538787
#
_entry.id   cbc000632d252dd7cd78ac77e2538787
#
_cell.length_a   1.000
_cell.length_b   1.000
_cell.length_c   1.000
_cell.angle_alpha   90.00
_cell.angle_beta   90.00
_cell.angle_gamma   90.00
#
_symmetry.space_group_name_H-M   'P 1'
#
loop_
_entity.id
_entity.type
_entity.pdbx_description
1 polymer ?
#
loop_
_entity_poly.entity_id
_entity_poly.type
_entity_poly.pdbx_seq_one_letter_code
_entity_poly.pdbx_strand_id
1 'polypeptide(L)'
;MRVRGTVRRRVLPGARSTRPALRLRPTLRFRQSRLLRQPRQPRPARPPRQTRLLRQPRPARPPRRSRPPLPRGGAALLLARGLWGAAELVVTLGLVLLLLVAHQLWWTNREARAEAGRTVQSLQREWDEAPAAEDTVPDGSPRPSGTGRAPAPSPAAIAPPDPATGPPPARAAPRWDQAYAVLRIPRIGLTAPVAEGVSKGGVLDRGYVGHYTRTAQAGRAGNFALAGHRNTHGEPFRRIDRLRRGDRITVETRDAVYTYTVGKRLARTAPSDSGVIAPVPRSNVTPSVGYSAPGYYLTLTTCTPEFSSRFRLVVWAELTAMRPR
;
A
#
# COMPACT_ATOMS: atom_id res chain seq x y z
N MET A 1 -38.78 -54.68 -22.56
CA MET A 1 -39.84 -53.69 -22.80
C MET A 1 -39.13 -52.33 -22.92
N ARG A 2 -39.13 -51.78 -24.20
CA ARG A 2 -38.44 -50.55 -24.58
C ARG A 2 -39.37 -49.36 -24.34
N VAL A 3 -38.87 -48.27 -23.70
CA VAL A 3 -39.47 -46.94 -23.92
C VAL A 3 -38.34 -45.93 -24.16
N ARG A 4 -38.29 -45.48 -25.39
CA ARG A 4 -37.47 -44.36 -25.85
C ARG A 4 -38.24 -43.07 -25.54
N GLY A 5 -37.62 -42.11 -24.83
CA GLY A 5 -38.12 -40.75 -24.65
C GLY A 5 -37.18 -39.74 -25.33
N THR A 6 -37.64 -39.25 -26.48
CA THR A 6 -36.99 -38.21 -27.31
C THR A 6 -37.30 -36.85 -26.72
N VAL A 7 -36.33 -36.06 -26.25
CA VAL A 7 -36.53 -34.65 -25.87
C VAL A 7 -35.94 -33.75 -26.95
N ARG A 8 -36.85 -32.99 -27.58
CA ARG A 8 -36.63 -31.98 -28.64
C ARG A 8 -35.80 -30.81 -28.10
N ARG A 9 -34.75 -30.46 -28.85
CA ARG A 9 -34.08 -29.15 -28.77
C ARG A 9 -35.04 -28.04 -29.26
N ARG A 10 -35.29 -27.07 -28.41
CA ARG A 10 -35.85 -25.77 -28.81
C ARG A 10 -34.69 -24.79 -29.02
N VAL A 11 -34.53 -24.38 -30.26
CA VAL A 11 -33.70 -23.25 -30.68
C VAL A 11 -34.56 -21.99 -30.54
N LEU A 12 -34.09 -20.98 -29.85
CA LEU A 12 -34.66 -19.63 -29.85
C LEU A 12 -33.67 -18.64 -30.49
N PRO A 13 -34.20 -17.67 -31.27
CA PRO A 13 -33.39 -16.83 -32.16
C PRO A 13 -32.80 -15.64 -31.45
N GLY A 14 -31.70 -15.12 -32.05
CA GLY A 14 -30.86 -14.04 -31.58
C GLY A 14 -31.58 -12.71 -31.36
N ALA A 15 -31.13 -12.05 -30.31
CA ALA A 15 -31.36 -10.64 -30.09
C ALA A 15 -30.05 -9.89 -30.37
N ARG A 16 -30.07 -9.11 -31.47
CA ARG A 16 -29.05 -8.10 -31.78
C ARG A 16 -29.19 -6.97 -30.77
N SER A 17 -28.19 -6.76 -29.97
CA SER A 17 -28.08 -5.56 -29.13
C SER A 17 -27.08 -4.59 -29.75
N THR A 18 -27.62 -3.50 -30.21
CA THR A 18 -26.95 -2.31 -30.71
C THR A 18 -26.19 -1.59 -29.57
N ARG A 19 -24.92 -1.34 -29.79
CA ARG A 19 -24.10 -0.44 -28.94
C ARG A 19 -24.47 1.03 -29.26
N PRO A 20 -24.53 1.90 -28.27
CA PRO A 20 -24.23 3.30 -28.49
C PRO A 20 -22.84 3.61 -27.98
N ALA A 21 -21.99 4.09 -28.87
CA ALA A 21 -20.71 4.72 -28.57
C ALA A 21 -20.98 6.13 -28.01
N LEU A 22 -20.70 6.37 -26.76
CA LEU A 22 -20.62 7.71 -26.20
C LEU A 22 -19.14 8.13 -26.10
N ARG A 23 -18.73 8.87 -27.14
CA ARG A 23 -17.51 9.68 -27.13
C ARG A 23 -17.82 10.99 -26.40
N LEU A 24 -17.24 11.22 -25.25
CA LEU A 24 -17.14 12.54 -24.64
C LEU A 24 -15.66 12.91 -24.49
N ARG A 25 -15.21 13.74 -25.41
CA ARG A 25 -14.00 14.56 -25.26
C ARG A 25 -14.44 15.92 -24.70
N PRO A 26 -13.89 16.42 -23.62
CA PRO A 26 -13.90 17.86 -23.32
C PRO A 26 -12.64 18.50 -23.88
N THR A 27 -12.76 19.20 -24.98
CA THR A 27 -11.79 20.18 -25.46
C THR A 27 -11.99 21.47 -24.68
N LEU A 28 -11.09 21.78 -23.78
CA LEU A 28 -10.94 23.12 -23.19
C LEU A 28 -10.36 24.06 -24.27
N ARG A 29 -11.24 24.81 -24.93
CA ARG A 29 -10.87 25.96 -25.75
C ARG A 29 -10.65 27.17 -24.83
N PHE A 30 -9.42 27.58 -24.69
CA PHE A 30 -9.04 28.91 -24.25
C PHE A 30 -9.59 29.94 -25.25
N ARG A 31 -10.56 30.73 -24.81
CA ARG A 31 -11.11 31.86 -25.57
C ARG A 31 -10.31 33.12 -25.20
N GLN A 32 -9.44 33.53 -26.09
CA GLN A 32 -8.77 34.81 -26.05
C GLN A 32 -9.81 35.96 -26.06
N SER A 33 -9.74 36.78 -25.03
CA SER A 33 -10.57 37.98 -24.89
C SER A 33 -10.14 39.02 -25.91
N ARG A 34 -11.06 39.41 -26.78
CA ARG A 34 -10.95 40.51 -27.70
C ARG A 34 -10.76 41.83 -26.93
N LEU A 35 -9.73 42.54 -27.28
CA LEU A 35 -9.53 43.96 -26.95
C LEU A 35 -10.74 44.77 -27.41
N LEU A 36 -11.54 45.29 -26.51
CA LEU A 36 -12.58 46.27 -26.77
C LEU A 36 -11.89 47.62 -26.97
N ARG A 37 -12.04 48.15 -28.19
CA ARG A 37 -11.70 49.54 -28.54
C ARG A 37 -12.53 50.49 -27.67
N GLN A 38 -11.86 51.38 -26.94
CA GLN A 38 -12.51 52.52 -26.29
C GLN A 38 -12.99 53.53 -27.33
N PRO A 39 -14.20 54.08 -27.23
CA PRO A 39 -14.65 55.16 -28.07
C PRO A 39 -13.97 56.46 -27.67
N ARG A 40 -13.54 57.24 -28.67
CA ARG A 40 -12.96 58.56 -28.52
C ARG A 40 -13.97 59.52 -27.92
N GLN A 41 -13.61 60.20 -26.82
CA GLN A 41 -14.39 61.32 -26.28
C GLN A 41 -14.29 62.55 -27.18
N PRO A 42 -15.38 63.27 -27.39
CA PRO A 42 -15.36 64.53 -28.14
C PRO A 42 -14.71 65.66 -27.35
N ARG A 43 -13.98 66.52 -28.05
CA ARG A 43 -13.33 67.69 -27.49
C ARG A 43 -14.38 68.69 -26.98
N PRO A 44 -14.15 69.38 -25.83
CA PRO A 44 -15.02 70.41 -25.36
C PRO A 44 -14.80 71.74 -26.20
N ALA A 45 -15.95 72.38 -26.51
CA ALA A 45 -16.03 73.60 -27.24
C ALA A 45 -15.45 74.78 -26.41
N ARG A 46 -14.82 75.73 -27.12
CA ARG A 46 -14.29 77.00 -26.54
C ARG A 46 -15.45 77.89 -26.07
N PRO A 47 -15.33 78.53 -24.89
CA PRO A 47 -16.30 79.52 -24.44
C PRO A 47 -16.04 80.88 -25.10
N PRO A 48 -17.10 81.72 -25.31
CA PRO A 48 -16.98 83.06 -25.91
C PRO A 48 -16.39 84.08 -24.95
N ARG A 49 -15.65 85.02 -25.53
CA ARG A 49 -15.13 86.19 -24.83
C ARG A 49 -16.28 87.08 -24.37
N GLN A 50 -16.34 87.39 -23.10
CA GLN A 50 -17.09 88.48 -22.58
C GLN A 50 -16.17 89.44 -21.82
N THR A 51 -15.96 90.62 -22.45
CA THR A 51 -15.45 91.83 -21.87
C THR A 51 -16.54 92.47 -21.03
N ARG A 52 -16.31 92.60 -19.72
CA ARG A 52 -16.88 93.75 -19.00
C ARG A 52 -16.11 94.02 -17.71
N LEU A 53 -15.46 95.13 -17.72
CA LEU A 53 -14.85 95.85 -16.58
C LEU A 53 -15.94 96.14 -15.55
N LEU A 54 -15.84 95.62 -14.32
CA LEU A 54 -16.48 96.24 -13.15
C LEU A 54 -15.71 95.85 -11.88
N ARG A 55 -15.19 96.88 -11.24
CA ARG A 55 -14.92 97.08 -9.82
C ARG A 55 -14.54 95.82 -8.98
N GLN A 56 -13.26 95.84 -8.59
CA GLN A 56 -12.79 94.94 -7.52
C GLN A 56 -13.38 95.39 -6.16
N PRO A 57 -14.05 94.47 -5.41
CA PRO A 57 -14.25 94.59 -3.98
C PRO A 57 -13.00 94.17 -3.22
N ARG A 58 -12.69 94.83 -2.11
CA ARG A 58 -11.58 94.54 -1.20
C ARG A 58 -11.45 93.08 -0.85
N PRO A 59 -10.23 92.52 -0.72
CA PRO A 59 -10.02 91.11 -0.34
C PRO A 59 -10.53 90.84 1.09
N ALA A 60 -11.45 89.96 1.22
CA ALA A 60 -11.88 89.45 2.50
C ALA A 60 -10.70 88.69 3.18
N ARG A 61 -10.55 88.90 4.49
CA ARG A 61 -9.53 88.22 5.29
C ARG A 61 -9.67 86.69 5.08
N PRO A 62 -8.56 85.99 4.84
CA PRO A 62 -8.58 84.57 4.66
C PRO A 62 -9.14 83.89 5.97
N PRO A 63 -10.03 82.88 5.88
CA PRO A 63 -10.46 82.19 7.01
C PRO A 63 -9.25 81.50 7.70
N ARG A 64 -9.19 81.61 9.04
CA ARG A 64 -8.19 80.86 9.85
C ARG A 64 -8.23 79.46 9.43
N ARG A 65 -7.18 78.94 8.79
CA ARG A 65 -6.99 77.53 8.55
C ARG A 65 -7.05 76.81 9.89
N SER A 66 -8.14 76.12 10.14
CA SER A 66 -8.23 75.15 11.19
C SER A 66 -7.14 74.13 10.94
N ARG A 67 -6.22 73.96 11.90
CA ARG A 67 -5.20 72.87 11.84
C ARG A 67 -5.93 71.56 11.65
N PRO A 68 -5.55 70.76 10.65
CA PRO A 68 -6.12 69.43 10.50
C PRO A 68 -5.89 68.64 11.81
N PRO A 69 -6.89 67.89 12.29
CA PRO A 69 -6.71 67.05 13.47
C PRO A 69 -5.55 66.07 13.20
N LEU A 70 -4.58 66.05 14.12
CA LEU A 70 -3.49 65.07 14.07
C LEU A 70 -4.07 63.68 13.90
N PRO A 71 -3.54 62.88 12.95
CA PRO A 71 -4.10 61.57 12.71
C PRO A 71 -3.94 60.72 13.98
N ARG A 72 -5.06 60.40 14.64
CA ARG A 72 -5.15 59.43 15.76
C ARG A 72 -4.83 57.98 15.35
N GLY A 73 -4.12 57.79 14.22
CA GLY A 73 -3.87 56.50 13.61
C GLY A 73 -2.67 55.71 14.13
N GLY A 74 -1.86 56.28 15.04
CA GLY A 74 -0.65 55.56 15.50
C GLY A 74 -0.92 54.25 16.22
N ALA A 75 -1.92 54.22 17.08
CA ALA A 75 -2.28 53.02 17.82
C ALA A 75 -2.87 51.91 16.91
N ALA A 76 -3.72 52.30 15.95
CA ALA A 76 -4.30 51.35 14.99
C ALA A 76 -3.25 50.76 14.05
N LEU A 77 -2.27 51.52 13.63
CA LEU A 77 -1.13 51.05 12.81
C LEU A 77 -0.21 50.12 13.59
N LEU A 78 0.04 50.37 14.88
CA LEU A 78 0.81 49.48 15.75
C LEU A 78 0.06 48.16 16.01
N LEU A 79 -1.25 48.22 16.25
CA LEU A 79 -2.09 47.02 16.38
C LEU A 79 -2.14 46.23 15.10
N ALA A 80 -2.29 46.87 13.94
CA ALA A 80 -2.28 46.20 12.64
C ALA A 80 -0.93 45.51 12.34
N ARG A 81 0.20 46.16 12.65
CA ARG A 81 1.52 45.57 12.51
C ARG A 81 1.75 44.41 13.50
N GLY A 82 1.26 44.55 14.74
CA GLY A 82 1.33 43.49 15.73
C GLY A 82 0.51 42.26 15.33
N LEU A 83 -0.70 42.46 14.81
CA LEU A 83 -1.56 41.38 14.29
C LEU A 83 -0.93 40.72 13.06
N TRP A 84 -0.36 41.49 12.16
CA TRP A 84 0.35 40.96 10.98
C TRP A 84 1.56 40.10 11.40
N GLY A 85 2.41 40.59 12.30
CA GLY A 85 3.57 39.84 12.82
C GLY A 85 3.15 38.57 13.58
N ALA A 86 2.05 38.63 14.37
CA ALA A 86 1.51 37.47 15.03
C ALA A 86 0.98 36.42 14.02
N ALA A 87 0.29 36.85 12.98
CA ALA A 87 -0.21 35.97 11.91
C ALA A 87 0.96 35.30 11.16
N GLU A 88 2.01 36.04 10.83
CA GLU A 88 3.22 35.53 10.19
C GLU A 88 3.93 34.48 11.07
N LEU A 89 4.03 34.75 12.38
CA LEU A 89 4.64 33.82 13.34
C LEU A 89 3.81 32.53 13.45
N VAL A 90 2.47 32.61 13.47
CA VAL A 90 1.59 31.43 13.50
C VAL A 90 1.73 30.60 12.23
N VAL A 91 1.79 31.27 11.06
CA VAL A 91 1.93 30.57 9.77
C VAL A 91 3.31 29.90 9.67
N THR A 92 4.39 30.60 10.06
CA THR A 92 5.74 30.01 10.04
C THR A 92 5.87 28.85 11.03
N LEU A 93 5.34 28.99 12.23
CA LEU A 93 5.33 27.91 13.22
C LEU A 93 4.54 26.71 12.70
N GLY A 94 3.36 26.94 12.11
CA GLY A 94 2.54 25.90 11.49
C GLY A 94 3.26 25.17 10.37
N LEU A 95 3.97 25.90 9.52
CA LEU A 95 4.78 25.32 8.44
C LEU A 95 5.95 24.49 8.99
N VAL A 96 6.66 25.01 9.99
CA VAL A 96 7.76 24.28 10.64
C VAL A 96 7.27 22.97 11.28
N LEU A 97 6.15 23.01 12.00
CA LEU A 97 5.54 21.82 12.58
C LEU A 97 5.13 20.81 11.51
N LEU A 98 4.54 21.26 10.42
CA LEU A 98 4.15 20.41 9.30
C LEU A 98 5.37 19.74 8.66
N LEU A 99 6.44 20.50 8.41
CA LEU A 99 7.71 19.98 7.87
C LEU A 99 8.35 18.97 8.84
N LEU A 100 8.31 19.26 10.15
CA LEU A 100 8.83 18.34 11.16
C LEU A 100 8.04 17.03 11.18
N VAL A 101 6.71 17.07 11.13
CA VAL A 101 5.87 15.86 11.04
C VAL A 101 6.16 15.07 9.77
N ALA A 102 6.25 15.76 8.63
CA ALA A 102 6.58 15.12 7.35
C ALA A 102 7.98 14.47 7.39
N HIS A 103 8.96 15.16 7.98
CA HIS A 103 10.32 14.65 8.17
C HIS A 103 10.31 13.40 9.09
N GLN A 104 9.60 13.45 10.21
CA GLN A 104 9.51 12.32 11.15
C GLN A 104 8.90 11.07 10.50
N LEU A 105 7.80 11.24 9.74
CA LEU A 105 7.16 10.13 9.02
C LEU A 105 8.11 9.53 7.95
N TRP A 106 8.81 10.40 7.22
CA TRP A 106 9.75 9.95 6.19
C TRP A 106 10.96 9.22 6.81
N TRP A 107 11.53 9.78 7.90
CA TRP A 107 12.66 9.20 8.61
C TRP A 107 12.33 7.83 9.20
N THR A 108 11.21 7.72 9.93
CA THR A 108 10.76 6.46 10.54
C THR A 108 10.58 5.35 9.51
N ASN A 109 9.99 5.68 8.35
CA ASN A 109 9.84 4.70 7.28
C ASN A 109 11.18 4.27 6.67
N ARG A 110 12.13 5.20 6.54
CA ARG A 110 13.46 4.90 5.99
C ARG A 110 14.27 4.03 6.95
N GLU A 111 14.24 4.34 8.23
CA GLU A 111 14.94 3.59 9.27
C GLU A 111 14.41 2.16 9.38
N ALA A 112 13.10 1.97 9.46
CA ALA A 112 12.48 0.66 9.52
C ALA A 112 12.82 -0.20 8.26
N ARG A 113 12.84 0.40 7.07
CA ARG A 113 13.29 -0.32 5.85
C ARG A 113 14.76 -0.71 5.90
N ALA A 114 15.60 0.16 6.43
CA ALA A 114 17.03 -0.13 6.56
C ALA A 114 17.27 -1.25 7.60
N GLU A 115 16.55 -1.23 8.72
CA GLU A 115 16.61 -2.30 9.73
C GLU A 115 16.12 -3.63 9.15
N ALA A 116 14.96 -3.64 8.51
CA ALA A 116 14.43 -4.83 7.84
C ALA A 116 15.42 -5.39 6.80
N GLY A 117 16.05 -4.50 6.01
CA GLY A 117 17.07 -4.89 5.04
C GLY A 117 18.30 -5.54 5.68
N ARG A 118 18.81 -4.95 6.79
CA ARG A 118 19.93 -5.55 7.53
C ARG A 118 19.58 -6.92 8.10
N THR A 119 18.38 -7.08 8.65
CA THR A 119 17.90 -8.36 9.17
C THR A 119 17.77 -9.43 8.10
N VAL A 120 17.28 -9.08 6.90
CA VAL A 120 17.26 -10.03 5.78
C VAL A 120 18.67 -10.49 5.44
N GLN A 121 19.63 -9.57 5.36
CA GLN A 121 21.03 -9.90 5.05
C GLN A 121 21.68 -10.75 6.15
N SER A 122 21.39 -10.48 7.42
CA SER A 122 21.93 -11.30 8.53
C SER A 122 21.37 -12.71 8.53
N LEU A 123 20.07 -12.88 8.31
CA LEU A 123 19.44 -14.20 8.17
C LEU A 123 20.05 -14.99 7.02
N GLN A 124 20.23 -14.35 5.85
CA GLN A 124 20.79 -15.02 4.69
C GLN A 124 22.25 -15.46 4.94
N ARG A 125 23.07 -14.60 5.52
CA ARG A 125 24.46 -14.97 5.91
C ARG A 125 24.48 -16.12 6.92
N GLU A 126 23.68 -16.04 7.97
CA GLU A 126 23.56 -17.11 8.95
C GLU A 126 23.20 -18.46 8.32
N TRP A 127 22.29 -18.44 7.35
CA TRP A 127 21.87 -19.66 6.67
C TRP A 127 22.91 -20.19 5.68
N ASP A 128 23.68 -19.30 5.03
CA ASP A 128 24.73 -19.68 4.09
C ASP A 128 26.00 -20.18 4.81
N GLU A 129 26.26 -19.68 6.04
CA GLU A 129 27.38 -20.11 6.89
C GLU A 129 27.08 -21.38 7.69
N ALA A 130 25.81 -21.75 7.84
CA ALA A 130 25.44 -22.96 8.56
C ALA A 130 25.93 -24.21 7.79
N PRO A 131 26.79 -25.07 8.36
CA PRO A 131 27.20 -26.29 7.69
C PRO A 131 25.95 -27.09 7.31
N ALA A 132 25.91 -27.61 6.10
CA ALA A 132 24.91 -28.58 5.68
C ALA A 132 24.88 -29.64 6.80
N ALA A 133 23.69 -29.92 7.34
CA ALA A 133 23.56 -31.00 8.32
C ALA A 133 24.14 -32.24 7.65
N GLU A 134 25.35 -32.65 8.09
CA GLU A 134 25.91 -33.92 7.71
C GLU A 134 24.86 -34.96 8.14
N ASP A 135 24.24 -35.61 7.16
CA ASP A 135 23.54 -36.86 7.36
C ASP A 135 24.62 -37.85 7.89
N THR A 136 24.81 -37.85 9.21
CA THR A 136 25.49 -38.95 9.89
C THR A 136 24.55 -40.15 9.79
N VAL A 137 24.62 -40.80 8.64
CA VAL A 137 24.18 -42.19 8.48
C VAL A 137 25.11 -43.01 9.35
N PRO A 138 24.63 -43.74 10.37
CA PRO A 138 25.46 -44.71 11.06
C PRO A 138 25.90 -45.74 10.03
N ASP A 139 27.21 -45.77 9.76
CA ASP A 139 27.85 -46.79 8.94
C ASP A 139 27.67 -48.14 9.59
N GLY A 140 26.92 -49.02 8.95
CA GLY A 140 26.70 -50.36 9.43
C GLY A 140 25.72 -51.17 8.58
N SER A 141 26.01 -51.41 7.30
CA SER A 141 25.58 -52.62 6.61
C SER A 141 26.22 -52.80 5.23
N PRO A 142 26.61 -54.00 4.83
CA PRO A 142 27.47 -54.26 3.68
C PRO A 142 26.73 -54.16 2.35
N ARG A 143 27.44 -53.53 1.40
CA ARG A 143 27.05 -53.35 0.01
C ARG A 143 26.97 -54.71 -0.73
N PRO A 144 25.92 -55.01 -1.50
CA PRO A 144 26.03 -55.89 -2.65
C PRO A 144 26.38 -55.09 -3.91
N SER A 145 27.46 -55.48 -4.55
CA SER A 145 27.88 -54.99 -5.86
C SER A 145 26.91 -55.47 -6.94
N GLY A 146 26.29 -54.51 -7.63
CA GLY A 146 25.40 -54.75 -8.76
C GLY A 146 25.67 -53.68 -9.83
N THR A 147 26.40 -54.06 -10.88
CA THR A 147 26.61 -53.32 -12.12
C THR A 147 25.27 -53.14 -12.87
N GLY A 148 24.75 -51.93 -12.96
CA GLY A 148 23.58 -51.60 -13.75
C GLY A 148 23.63 -50.16 -14.26
N ARG A 149 23.83 -50.05 -15.57
CA ARG A 149 23.89 -48.84 -16.39
C ARG A 149 22.65 -47.97 -16.23
N ALA A 150 22.77 -46.69 -15.79
CA ALA A 150 21.72 -45.73 -15.66
C ALA A 150 21.22 -45.19 -17.01
N PRO A 151 19.90 -45.05 -17.21
CA PRO A 151 19.35 -44.20 -18.30
C PRO A 151 19.25 -42.75 -17.82
N ALA A 152 19.38 -41.79 -18.79
CA ALA A 152 19.32 -40.37 -18.58
C ALA A 152 18.00 -39.87 -17.99
N PRO A 153 17.98 -38.76 -17.20
CA PRO A 153 16.77 -38.25 -16.59
C PRO A 153 15.91 -37.50 -17.61
N SER A 154 14.65 -37.96 -17.77
CA SER A 154 13.57 -37.21 -18.38
C SER A 154 13.06 -36.13 -17.40
N PRO A 155 12.54 -34.98 -17.86
CA PRO A 155 12.00 -33.96 -17.00
C PRO A 155 10.68 -34.42 -16.39
N ALA A 156 10.71 -34.81 -15.11
CA ALA A 156 9.54 -35.25 -14.37
C ALA A 156 8.63 -34.06 -14.04
N ALA A 157 7.37 -34.15 -14.48
CA ALA A 157 6.28 -33.33 -13.98
C ALA A 157 6.16 -33.53 -12.47
N ILE A 158 6.13 -32.43 -11.70
CA ILE A 158 6.07 -32.42 -10.26
C ILE A 158 4.66 -32.87 -9.83
N ALA A 159 4.56 -34.09 -9.35
CA ALA A 159 3.39 -34.58 -8.61
C ALA A 159 3.25 -33.84 -7.26
N PRO A 160 2.04 -33.70 -6.70
CA PRO A 160 1.87 -33.20 -5.34
C PRO A 160 2.68 -34.07 -4.36
N PRO A 161 3.25 -33.47 -3.28
CA PRO A 161 4.08 -34.23 -2.36
C PRO A 161 3.34 -35.41 -1.80
N ASP A 162 3.95 -36.59 -1.91
CA ASP A 162 3.47 -37.87 -1.42
C ASP A 162 3.32 -37.81 0.11
N PRO A 163 2.17 -38.13 0.68
CA PRO A 163 1.96 -38.17 2.13
C PRO A 163 2.87 -39.10 2.90
N ALA A 164 3.64 -39.96 2.21
CA ALA A 164 4.56 -40.91 2.83
C ALA A 164 5.92 -40.29 3.23
N THR A 165 6.28 -39.14 2.74
CA THR A 165 7.46 -38.39 3.25
C THR A 165 7.03 -37.61 4.47
N GLY A 166 7.19 -38.19 5.65
CA GLY A 166 6.86 -37.52 6.91
C GLY A 166 7.47 -36.09 6.97
N PRO A 167 6.79 -35.13 7.61
CA PRO A 167 7.31 -33.78 7.70
C PRO A 167 8.67 -33.85 8.40
N PRO A 168 9.67 -33.05 7.95
CA PRO A 168 10.94 -32.98 8.63
C PRO A 168 10.75 -32.71 10.11
N PRO A 169 11.62 -33.21 11.00
CA PRO A 169 11.43 -33.12 12.45
C PRO A 169 11.09 -31.67 12.83
N ALA A 170 10.03 -31.55 13.65
CA ALA A 170 9.55 -30.24 14.07
C ALA A 170 10.65 -29.54 14.84
N ARG A 171 11.35 -28.59 14.22
CA ARG A 171 12.20 -27.67 14.97
C ARG A 171 11.36 -26.92 15.98
N ALA A 172 11.99 -26.55 17.10
CA ALA A 172 11.36 -25.68 18.10
C ALA A 172 10.75 -24.45 17.39
N ALA A 173 9.51 -24.10 17.75
CA ALA A 173 8.86 -22.91 17.23
C ALA A 173 9.77 -21.69 17.42
N PRO A 174 9.80 -20.76 16.45
CA PRO A 174 10.57 -19.53 16.58
C PRO A 174 10.19 -18.79 17.87
N ARG A 175 11.17 -18.18 18.52
CA ARG A 175 10.92 -17.37 19.73
C ARG A 175 10.13 -16.12 19.33
N TRP A 176 9.36 -15.61 20.27
CA TRP A 176 8.65 -14.35 20.11
C TRP A 176 9.60 -13.24 19.64
N ASP A 177 9.15 -12.41 18.70
CA ASP A 177 9.90 -11.32 18.07
C ASP A 177 11.14 -11.75 17.26
N GLN A 178 11.41 -13.03 17.14
CA GLN A 178 12.53 -13.54 16.36
C GLN A 178 12.18 -13.56 14.87
N ALA A 179 12.98 -12.86 14.06
CA ALA A 179 12.96 -13.03 12.60
C ALA A 179 13.57 -14.40 12.23
N TYR A 180 12.85 -15.17 11.41
CA TYR A 180 13.24 -16.55 11.09
C TYR A 180 12.99 -16.93 9.62
N ALA A 181 12.33 -16.06 8.85
CA ALA A 181 12.08 -16.28 7.44
C ALA A 181 12.16 -14.96 6.66
N VAL A 182 12.26 -15.06 5.33
CA VAL A 182 12.25 -13.92 4.42
C VAL A 182 11.09 -14.07 3.44
N LEU A 183 10.23 -13.07 3.40
CA LEU A 183 9.11 -12.95 2.46
C LEU A 183 9.57 -12.16 1.23
N ARG A 184 9.37 -12.72 0.02
CA ARG A 184 9.61 -12.00 -1.24
C ARG A 184 8.36 -12.01 -2.10
N ILE A 185 8.00 -10.83 -2.61
CA ILE A 185 6.87 -10.64 -3.53
C ILE A 185 7.35 -9.80 -4.71
N PRO A 186 7.88 -10.42 -5.78
CA PRO A 186 8.50 -9.71 -6.90
C PRO A 186 7.57 -8.70 -7.57
N ARG A 187 6.27 -9.05 -7.69
CA ARG A 187 5.25 -8.19 -8.30
C ARG A 187 5.18 -6.78 -7.73
N ILE A 188 5.51 -6.62 -6.46
CA ILE A 188 5.47 -5.32 -5.76
C ILE A 188 6.84 -4.88 -5.26
N GLY A 189 7.91 -5.61 -5.61
CA GLY A 189 9.28 -5.32 -5.20
C GLY A 189 9.51 -5.46 -3.69
N LEU A 190 8.76 -6.34 -3.01
CA LEU A 190 8.90 -6.54 -1.58
C LEU A 190 9.93 -7.63 -1.27
N THR A 191 10.85 -7.32 -0.37
CA THR A 191 11.67 -8.28 0.40
C THR A 191 11.66 -7.80 1.85
N ALA A 192 11.17 -8.64 2.76
CA ALA A 192 11.03 -8.29 4.16
C ALA A 192 11.26 -9.51 5.07
N PRO A 193 11.84 -9.34 6.27
CA PRO A 193 11.94 -10.41 7.24
C PRO A 193 10.56 -10.75 7.81
N VAL A 194 10.35 -12.02 8.10
CA VAL A 194 9.18 -12.53 8.83
C VAL A 194 9.61 -12.86 10.25
N ALA A 195 8.93 -12.28 11.23
CA ALA A 195 9.16 -12.57 12.63
C ALA A 195 7.94 -13.19 13.30
N GLU A 196 8.17 -13.97 14.35
CA GLU A 196 7.09 -14.58 15.13
C GLU A 196 6.38 -13.52 15.97
N GLY A 197 5.05 -13.47 15.88
CA GLY A 197 4.22 -12.46 16.55
C GLY A 197 3.83 -11.28 15.68
N VAL A 198 2.83 -10.53 16.18
CA VAL A 198 2.28 -9.34 15.52
C VAL A 198 2.28 -8.13 16.44
N SER A 199 3.20 -8.09 17.41
CA SER A 199 3.37 -6.94 18.29
C SER A 199 3.79 -5.72 17.49
N LYS A 200 3.28 -4.54 17.87
CA LYS A 200 3.67 -3.31 17.18
C LYS A 200 5.15 -3.03 17.38
N GLY A 201 5.59 -2.78 18.63
CA GLY A 201 6.95 -2.35 18.92
C GLY A 201 8.02 -3.40 18.63
N GLY A 202 7.74 -4.69 18.93
CA GLY A 202 8.72 -5.77 18.76
C GLY A 202 8.89 -6.24 17.32
N VAL A 203 7.83 -6.15 16.50
CA VAL A 203 7.81 -6.72 15.13
C VAL A 203 7.43 -5.69 14.07
N LEU A 204 6.20 -5.19 14.11
CA LEU A 204 5.65 -4.45 12.98
C LEU A 204 6.33 -3.09 12.79
N ASP A 205 6.64 -2.38 13.87
CA ASP A 205 7.25 -1.05 13.84
C ASP A 205 8.74 -1.10 13.42
N ARG A 206 9.35 -2.30 13.44
CA ARG A 206 10.68 -2.55 12.88
C ARG A 206 10.69 -2.73 11.36
N GLY A 207 9.51 -2.61 10.70
CA GLY A 207 9.34 -2.85 9.27
C GLY A 207 9.27 -4.34 8.89
N TYR A 208 9.10 -5.21 9.88
CA TYR A 208 8.98 -6.64 9.67
C TYR A 208 7.55 -7.04 9.31
N VAL A 209 7.42 -8.21 8.73
CA VAL A 209 6.16 -8.92 8.56
C VAL A 209 5.98 -9.85 9.75
N GLY A 210 4.88 -9.69 10.47
CA GLY A 210 4.59 -10.48 11.66
C GLY A 210 3.78 -11.73 11.34
N HIS A 211 4.19 -12.88 11.88
CA HIS A 211 3.44 -14.12 11.80
C HIS A 211 2.43 -14.21 12.96
N TYR A 212 1.18 -14.55 12.67
CA TYR A 212 0.18 -14.81 13.70
C TYR A 212 0.48 -16.14 14.41
N THR A 213 0.94 -16.09 15.65
CA THR A 213 1.49 -17.20 16.44
C THR A 213 0.63 -18.47 16.55
N ARG A 214 -0.66 -18.36 16.33
CA ARG A 214 -1.59 -19.51 16.39
C ARG A 214 -1.96 -20.03 15.01
N THR A 215 -1.22 -19.65 13.98
CA THR A 215 -1.43 -20.13 12.61
C THR A 215 -0.31 -21.08 12.19
N ALA A 216 -0.50 -21.80 11.10
CA ALA A 216 0.48 -22.77 10.63
C ALA A 216 1.80 -22.08 10.23
N GLN A 217 2.92 -22.75 10.37
CA GLN A 217 4.20 -22.33 9.80
C GLN A 217 4.24 -22.51 8.28
N ALA A 218 5.17 -21.81 7.61
CA ALA A 218 5.34 -21.90 6.17
C ALA A 218 5.50 -23.36 5.71
N GLY A 219 4.77 -23.76 4.66
CA GLY A 219 4.81 -25.10 4.10
C GLY A 219 4.08 -26.17 4.91
N ARG A 220 3.44 -25.83 6.03
CA ARG A 220 2.63 -26.76 6.80
C ARG A 220 1.16 -26.68 6.39
N ALA A 221 0.44 -27.79 6.59
CA ALA A 221 -1.01 -27.83 6.40
C ALA A 221 -1.71 -26.78 7.27
N GLY A 222 -2.68 -26.10 6.72
CA GLY A 222 -3.37 -24.99 7.34
C GLY A 222 -3.01 -23.67 6.68
N ASN A 223 -2.89 -22.59 7.46
CA ASN A 223 -2.76 -21.24 6.96
C ASN A 223 -1.59 -20.49 7.64
N PHE A 224 -0.57 -20.17 6.89
CA PHE A 224 0.53 -19.31 7.33
C PHE A 224 0.07 -17.86 7.22
N ALA A 225 -0.41 -17.28 8.31
CA ALA A 225 -1.00 -15.95 8.29
C ALA A 225 -0.01 -14.86 8.73
N LEU A 226 0.06 -13.81 7.94
CA LEU A 226 1.02 -12.72 8.06
C LEU A 226 0.32 -11.36 8.15
N ALA A 227 0.85 -10.48 9.01
CA ALA A 227 0.46 -9.09 9.12
C ALA A 227 1.60 -8.16 8.75
N GLY A 228 1.30 -7.00 8.17
CA GLY A 228 2.29 -5.96 7.89
C GLY A 228 1.66 -4.58 7.82
N HIS A 229 2.44 -3.56 8.17
CA HIS A 229 2.01 -2.17 8.05
C HIS A 229 1.75 -1.76 6.59
N ARG A 230 0.76 -0.87 6.40
CA ARG A 230 0.45 -0.29 5.09
C ARG A 230 1.09 1.07 4.87
N ASN A 231 1.14 1.92 5.90
CA ASN A 231 1.43 3.34 5.73
C ASN A 231 2.61 3.86 6.55
N THR A 232 3.15 3.04 7.45
CA THR A 232 4.19 3.44 8.42
C THR A 232 5.24 2.35 8.56
N HIS A 233 6.37 2.70 9.19
CA HIS A 233 7.41 1.74 9.59
C HIS A 233 7.83 0.81 8.45
N GLY A 234 8.33 1.40 7.38
CA GLY A 234 8.79 0.67 6.20
C GLY A 234 7.70 0.23 5.23
N GLU A 235 6.43 0.18 5.65
CA GLU A 235 5.25 -0.07 4.81
C GLU A 235 5.33 -1.37 3.99
N PRO A 236 5.68 -2.54 4.59
CA PRO A 236 5.92 -3.75 3.81
C PRO A 236 4.70 -4.15 2.97
N PHE A 237 3.49 -3.93 3.48
CA PHE A 237 2.26 -4.31 2.80
C PHE A 237 1.51 -3.15 2.13
N ARG A 238 2.21 -2.03 1.85
CA ARG A 238 1.60 -0.87 1.18
C ARG A 238 0.91 -1.22 -0.14
N ARG A 239 1.53 -2.10 -0.92
CA ARG A 239 1.13 -2.41 -2.31
C ARG A 239 0.53 -3.79 -2.50
N ILE A 240 0.13 -4.52 -1.44
CA ILE A 240 -0.47 -5.85 -1.61
C ILE A 240 -1.84 -5.80 -2.29
N ASP A 241 -2.48 -4.64 -2.38
CA ASP A 241 -3.67 -4.40 -3.19
C ASP A 241 -3.43 -4.55 -4.70
N ARG A 242 -2.18 -4.47 -5.16
CA ARG A 242 -1.78 -4.65 -6.57
C ARG A 242 -1.58 -6.11 -6.96
N LEU A 243 -1.60 -7.02 -5.98
CA LEU A 243 -1.47 -8.44 -6.24
C LEU A 243 -2.69 -8.98 -6.99
N ARG A 244 -2.42 -9.83 -7.96
CA ARG A 244 -3.41 -10.47 -8.83
C ARG A 244 -3.32 -11.98 -8.69
N ARG A 245 -4.39 -12.67 -9.05
CA ARG A 245 -4.38 -14.12 -9.18
C ARG A 245 -3.23 -14.56 -10.10
N GLY A 246 -2.46 -15.56 -9.65
CA GLY A 246 -1.28 -16.07 -10.35
C GLY A 246 0.04 -15.42 -9.94
N ASP A 247 0.04 -14.30 -9.21
CA ASP A 247 1.28 -13.69 -8.71
C ASP A 247 1.97 -14.63 -7.72
N ARG A 248 3.30 -14.68 -7.76
CA ARG A 248 4.11 -15.53 -6.90
C ARG A 248 4.52 -14.79 -5.63
N ILE A 249 4.48 -15.52 -4.52
CA ILE A 249 4.97 -15.12 -3.21
C ILE A 249 5.92 -16.22 -2.74
N THR A 250 7.15 -15.89 -2.39
CA THR A 250 8.10 -16.87 -1.82
C THR A 250 8.36 -16.57 -0.37
N VAL A 251 8.42 -17.63 0.43
CA VAL A 251 8.85 -17.60 1.83
C VAL A 251 10.10 -18.46 1.93
N GLU A 252 11.22 -17.84 2.26
CA GLU A 252 12.50 -18.50 2.45
C GLU A 252 12.73 -18.70 3.94
N THR A 253 13.07 -19.91 4.35
CA THR A 253 13.51 -20.26 5.70
C THR A 253 14.95 -20.81 5.62
N ARG A 254 15.52 -21.16 6.75
CA ARG A 254 16.83 -21.81 6.78
C ARG A 254 16.83 -23.12 5.98
N ASP A 255 15.73 -23.87 5.98
CA ASP A 255 15.70 -25.26 5.49
C ASP A 255 15.09 -25.38 4.08
N ALA A 256 14.21 -24.46 3.69
CA ALA A 256 13.46 -24.57 2.45
C ALA A 256 12.95 -23.23 1.92
N VAL A 257 12.62 -23.23 0.64
CA VAL A 257 11.93 -22.14 -0.06
C VAL A 257 10.55 -22.61 -0.47
N TYR A 258 9.52 -21.94 0.03
CA TYR A 258 8.12 -22.19 -0.24
C TYR A 258 7.60 -21.18 -1.24
N THR A 259 6.99 -21.66 -2.32
CA THR A 259 6.36 -20.80 -3.33
C THR A 259 4.84 -20.90 -3.22
N TYR A 260 4.20 -19.77 -2.97
CA TYR A 260 2.75 -19.64 -2.94
C TYR A 260 2.29 -18.84 -4.17
N THR A 261 1.13 -19.21 -4.71
CA THR A 261 0.48 -18.52 -5.82
C THR A 261 -0.79 -17.84 -5.34
N VAL A 262 -0.91 -16.53 -5.60
CA VAL A 262 -2.09 -15.75 -5.21
C VAL A 262 -3.34 -16.33 -5.89
N GLY A 263 -4.33 -16.71 -5.09
CA GLY A 263 -5.61 -17.24 -5.54
C GLY A 263 -6.77 -16.27 -5.38
N LYS A 264 -6.89 -15.65 -4.22
CA LYS A 264 -8.05 -14.81 -3.86
C LYS A 264 -7.64 -13.54 -3.13
N ARG A 265 -8.52 -12.55 -3.17
CA ARG A 265 -8.36 -11.28 -2.46
C ARG A 265 -9.70 -10.80 -1.91
N LEU A 266 -9.69 -10.27 -0.68
CA LEU A 266 -10.80 -9.56 -0.07
C LEU A 266 -10.36 -8.11 0.17
N ALA A 267 -10.90 -7.19 -0.63
CA ALA A 267 -10.46 -5.80 -0.64
C ALA A 267 -10.73 -5.07 0.70
N ARG A 268 -11.75 -5.53 1.44
CA ARG A 268 -12.14 -4.93 2.72
C ARG A 268 -12.91 -5.89 3.58
N THR A 269 -12.49 -6.03 4.85
CA THR A 269 -13.25 -6.73 5.90
C THR A 269 -13.06 -6.03 7.24
N ALA A 270 -13.81 -6.46 8.27
CA ALA A 270 -13.68 -5.93 9.61
C ALA A 270 -12.33 -6.34 10.25
N PRO A 271 -11.75 -5.52 11.15
CA PRO A 271 -10.56 -5.91 11.92
C PRO A 271 -10.74 -7.18 12.76
N SER A 272 -11.98 -7.47 13.18
CA SER A 272 -12.37 -8.62 13.97
C SER A 272 -12.67 -9.89 13.15
N ASP A 273 -12.54 -9.84 11.82
CA ASP A 273 -12.78 -10.98 10.95
C ASP A 273 -11.66 -12.03 11.09
N SER A 274 -11.74 -12.83 12.15
CA SER A 274 -10.75 -13.89 12.46
C SER A 274 -10.78 -15.05 11.46
N GLY A 275 -11.88 -15.24 10.74
CA GLY A 275 -11.99 -16.29 9.73
C GLY A 275 -10.97 -16.17 8.62
N VAL A 276 -10.49 -14.95 8.32
CA VAL A 276 -9.49 -14.71 7.26
C VAL A 276 -8.13 -15.36 7.56
N ILE A 277 -7.81 -15.63 8.83
CA ILE A 277 -6.58 -16.29 9.27
C ILE A 277 -6.81 -17.72 9.81
N ALA A 278 -8.03 -18.24 9.71
CA ALA A 278 -8.34 -19.62 10.12
C ALA A 278 -7.51 -20.66 9.31
N PRO A 279 -7.35 -21.90 9.79
CA PRO A 279 -6.63 -22.96 9.06
C PRO A 279 -7.13 -23.17 7.63
N VAL A 280 -8.45 -23.07 7.40
CA VAL A 280 -9.07 -22.94 6.08
C VAL A 280 -9.59 -21.50 5.98
N PRO A 281 -8.81 -20.57 5.36
CA PRO A 281 -9.09 -19.16 5.48
C PRO A 281 -10.34 -18.75 4.69
N ARG A 282 -11.29 -18.17 5.40
CA ARG A 282 -12.56 -17.70 4.86
C ARG A 282 -13.09 -16.54 5.70
N SER A 283 -13.62 -15.52 5.05
CA SER A 283 -14.19 -14.38 5.78
C SER A 283 -15.47 -14.77 6.51
N ASN A 284 -15.56 -14.41 7.79
CA ASN A 284 -16.80 -14.51 8.57
C ASN A 284 -17.78 -13.39 8.20
N VAL A 285 -17.25 -12.23 7.71
CA VAL A 285 -18.04 -11.06 7.31
C VAL A 285 -18.62 -11.24 5.91
N THR A 286 -17.85 -11.88 5.02
CA THR A 286 -18.25 -12.17 3.63
C THR A 286 -18.03 -13.65 3.34
N PRO A 287 -18.90 -14.56 3.82
CA PRO A 287 -18.67 -16.01 3.78
C PRO A 287 -18.55 -16.62 2.38
N SER A 288 -18.94 -15.89 1.34
CA SER A 288 -18.75 -16.29 -0.06
C SER A 288 -17.29 -16.17 -0.52
N VAL A 289 -16.41 -15.50 0.26
CA VAL A 289 -15.01 -15.23 -0.12
C VAL A 289 -14.07 -15.97 0.81
N GLY A 290 -13.22 -16.81 0.26
CA GLY A 290 -12.27 -17.64 0.97
C GLY A 290 -12.22 -19.07 0.42
N TYR A 291 -11.66 -20.00 1.18
CA TYR A 291 -11.54 -21.40 0.83
C TYR A 291 -12.52 -22.26 1.64
N SER A 292 -12.79 -23.46 1.17
CA SER A 292 -13.72 -24.40 1.81
C SER A 292 -13.10 -25.78 2.09
N ALA A 293 -11.92 -26.05 1.57
CA ALA A 293 -11.22 -27.31 1.76
C ALA A 293 -9.94 -27.12 2.57
N PRO A 294 -9.49 -28.11 3.36
CA PRO A 294 -8.15 -28.12 3.92
C PRO A 294 -7.08 -28.00 2.83
N GLY A 295 -5.96 -27.35 3.16
CA GLY A 295 -4.88 -27.08 2.20
C GLY A 295 -3.67 -26.45 2.87
N TYR A 296 -2.79 -25.87 2.06
CA TYR A 296 -1.57 -25.20 2.47
C TYR A 296 -1.67 -23.74 2.04
N TYR A 297 -2.12 -22.88 2.92
CA TYR A 297 -2.46 -21.50 2.60
C TYR A 297 -1.45 -20.50 3.15
N LEU A 298 -1.37 -19.35 2.50
CA LEU A 298 -0.72 -18.14 2.98
C LEU A 298 -1.76 -17.02 2.99
N THR A 299 -1.83 -16.28 4.09
CA THR A 299 -2.66 -15.08 4.22
C THR A 299 -1.78 -13.86 4.47
N LEU A 300 -1.98 -12.79 3.69
CA LEU A 300 -1.41 -11.47 3.95
C LEU A 300 -2.52 -10.54 4.41
N THR A 301 -2.34 -9.85 5.55
CA THR A 301 -3.30 -8.88 6.10
C THR A 301 -2.66 -7.52 6.32
N THR A 302 -3.37 -6.45 5.97
CA THR A 302 -2.95 -5.07 6.24
C THR A 302 -4.14 -4.15 6.45
N CYS A 303 -3.90 -2.95 6.94
CA CYS A 303 -4.92 -1.92 7.11
C CYS A 303 -5.41 -1.38 5.75
N THR A 304 -6.69 -0.95 5.68
CA THR A 304 -7.28 -0.33 4.49
C THR A 304 -8.43 0.61 4.88
N PRO A 305 -8.69 1.72 4.13
CA PRO A 305 -7.86 2.28 3.07
C PRO A 305 -6.51 2.80 3.57
N GLU A 306 -5.67 3.34 2.66
CA GLU A 306 -4.41 3.99 3.07
C GLU A 306 -4.69 5.08 4.12
N PHE A 307 -3.79 5.22 5.10
CA PHE A 307 -3.87 6.15 6.22
C PHE A 307 -5.08 5.92 7.17
N SER A 308 -5.68 4.73 7.11
CA SER A 308 -6.78 4.33 7.99
C SER A 308 -6.57 2.90 8.49
N SER A 309 -6.95 2.66 9.75
CA SER A 309 -6.95 1.31 10.36
C SER A 309 -8.36 0.71 10.47
N ARG A 310 -9.35 1.36 9.83
CA ARG A 310 -10.78 1.01 9.99
C ARG A 310 -11.12 -0.39 9.51
N PHE A 311 -10.48 -0.83 8.42
CA PHE A 311 -10.73 -2.15 7.81
C PHE A 311 -9.41 -2.90 7.59
N ARG A 312 -9.53 -4.14 7.11
CA ARG A 312 -8.41 -4.98 6.67
C ARG A 312 -8.58 -5.33 5.18
N LEU A 313 -7.47 -5.28 4.47
CA LEU A 313 -7.28 -5.88 3.15
C LEU A 313 -6.62 -7.23 3.36
N VAL A 314 -7.11 -8.26 2.67
CA VAL A 314 -6.61 -9.62 2.78
C VAL A 314 -6.28 -10.16 1.39
N VAL A 315 -5.14 -10.83 1.29
CA VAL A 315 -4.73 -11.59 0.10
C VAL A 315 -4.44 -13.00 0.53
N TRP A 316 -5.00 -13.97 -0.19
CA TRP A 316 -4.75 -15.39 0.04
C TRP A 316 -4.02 -16.03 -1.12
N ALA A 317 -3.11 -16.92 -0.80
CA ALA A 317 -2.35 -17.71 -1.74
C ALA A 317 -2.29 -19.18 -1.32
N GLU A 318 -2.03 -20.05 -2.28
CA GLU A 318 -1.92 -21.49 -2.10
C GLU A 318 -0.50 -21.95 -2.38
N LEU A 319 0.04 -22.88 -1.60
CA LEU A 319 1.36 -23.46 -1.82
C LEU A 319 1.36 -24.23 -3.14
N THR A 320 2.29 -23.88 -4.01
CA THR A 320 2.42 -24.50 -5.34
C THR A 320 3.74 -25.21 -5.55
N ALA A 321 4.77 -24.88 -4.76
CA ALA A 321 6.05 -25.58 -4.80
C ALA A 321 6.80 -25.42 -3.47
N MET A 322 7.61 -26.42 -3.16
CA MET A 322 8.59 -26.39 -2.08
C MET A 322 9.90 -26.97 -2.62
N ARG A 323 11.02 -26.36 -2.26
CA ARG A 323 12.36 -26.88 -2.54
C ARG A 323 13.23 -26.75 -1.30
N PRO A 324 14.07 -27.72 -0.96
CA PRO A 324 15.11 -27.56 0.04
C PRO A 324 16.05 -26.39 -0.32
N ARG A 325 16.66 -25.83 0.68
CA ARG A 325 17.68 -24.80 0.52
C ARG A 325 19.07 -25.41 0.46
#